data_27d7f079d808dafd9c190e333457187a
#
_entry.id   27d7f079d808dafd9c190e333457187a
#
_cell.length_a   1.000
_cell.length_b   1.000
_cell.length_c   1.000
_cell.angle_alpha   90.00
_cell.angle_beta   90.00
_cell.angle_gamma   90.00
#
_symmetry.space_group_name_H-M   'P 1'
#
loop_
_entity.id
_entity.type
_entity.pdbx_description
1 polymer ?
#
loop_
_entity_poly.entity_id
_entity_poly.type
_entity_poly.pdbx_seq_one_letter_code
_entity_poly.pdbx_strand_id
1 'polypeptide(L)'
;MKENPIWSKDSLLGNRSLFLPMLIFFTNLLLFVLLFGNLYYISLNAQQTGEIRYAMFNRFYYYVGGGLFVFLLLLAPALSASSITQEREQNNLALLLCTDCTEKTILQGKLIAYMSTHLTLLSSTVPFLATLYIYGGISGSLVLLYFFFYIFSALYCTALGIFCSCLGKNTAYSTALSYVLEFISFLFVFYELYWCKTKGYFFYGLILAFLFFLLFSLSFLGIGKKYLRGLQTN
;
A
#
# COMPACT_ATOMS: atom_id res chain seq x y z
N MET A 1 18.77 -14.08 15.21
CA MET A 1 17.30 -14.10 14.99
C MET A 1 17.03 -15.12 13.88
N LYS A 2 16.23 -16.18 14.12
CA LYS A 2 15.83 -17.09 13.06
C LYS A 2 14.92 -16.33 12.11
N GLU A 3 15.31 -16.19 10.86
CA GLU A 3 14.47 -15.59 9.82
C GLU A 3 13.19 -16.41 9.67
N ASN A 4 12.08 -15.72 9.44
CA ASN A 4 10.80 -16.39 9.22
C ASN A 4 10.87 -17.17 7.88
N PRO A 5 10.78 -18.52 7.88
CA PRO A 5 10.99 -19.31 6.68
C PRO A 5 9.99 -19.01 5.57
N ILE A 6 8.80 -18.54 5.92
CA ILE A 6 7.75 -18.17 4.95
C ILE A 6 8.11 -16.85 4.27
N TRP A 7 8.58 -15.87 5.03
CA TRP A 7 9.07 -14.62 4.45
C TRP A 7 10.23 -14.87 3.48
N SER A 8 11.20 -15.69 3.85
CA SER A 8 12.32 -16.02 2.98
C SER A 8 11.87 -16.75 1.70
N LYS A 9 10.93 -17.68 1.78
CA LYS A 9 10.33 -18.36 0.62
C LYS A 9 9.61 -17.35 -0.30
N ASP A 10 8.70 -16.54 0.23
CA ASP A 10 7.85 -15.65 -0.56
C ASP A 10 8.65 -14.48 -1.16
N SER A 11 9.66 -13.97 -0.44
CA SER A 11 10.57 -12.95 -0.96
C SER A 11 11.46 -13.48 -2.09
N LEU A 12 11.95 -14.72 -2.01
CA LEU A 12 12.72 -15.35 -3.08
C LEU A 12 11.88 -15.61 -4.32
N LEU A 13 10.64 -16.05 -4.16
CA LEU A 13 9.71 -16.24 -5.26
C LEU A 13 9.33 -14.92 -5.93
N GLY A 14 9.07 -13.88 -5.13
CA GLY A 14 8.80 -12.53 -5.62
C GLY A 14 9.97 -11.94 -6.40
N ASN A 15 11.20 -12.09 -5.90
CA ASN A 15 12.40 -11.58 -6.55
C ASN A 15 12.78 -12.34 -7.84
N ARG A 16 12.38 -13.60 -7.97
CA ARG A 16 12.59 -14.38 -9.21
C ARG A 16 11.55 -14.07 -10.29
N SER A 17 10.43 -13.50 -9.93
CA SER A 17 9.39 -13.09 -10.88
C SER A 17 9.77 -11.75 -11.53
N LEU A 18 9.55 -11.62 -12.85
CA LEU A 18 9.72 -10.34 -13.57
C LEU A 18 8.62 -9.32 -13.20
N PHE A 19 7.62 -9.73 -12.41
CA PHE A 19 6.49 -8.89 -12.05
C PHE A 19 6.92 -7.64 -11.27
N LEU A 20 7.70 -7.80 -10.21
CA LEU A 20 8.13 -6.70 -9.34
C LEU A 20 9.05 -5.70 -10.08
N PRO A 21 10.10 -6.13 -10.83
CA PRO A 21 10.89 -5.21 -11.63
C PRO A 21 10.08 -4.46 -12.71
N MET A 22 9.17 -5.16 -13.39
CA MET A 22 8.28 -4.51 -14.37
C MET A 22 7.38 -3.47 -13.72
N LEU A 23 6.81 -3.79 -12.57
CA LEU A 23 5.95 -2.90 -11.81
C LEU A 23 6.71 -1.63 -11.38
N ILE A 24 7.92 -1.77 -10.87
CA ILE A 24 8.81 -0.64 -10.52
C ILE A 24 9.13 0.18 -11.77
N PHE A 25 9.45 -0.49 -12.88
CA PHE A 25 9.76 0.18 -14.13
C PHE A 25 8.57 1.02 -14.64
N PHE A 26 7.37 0.44 -14.70
CA PHE A 26 6.18 1.16 -15.17
C PHE A 26 5.77 2.31 -14.24
N THR A 27 5.86 2.14 -12.93
CA THR A 27 5.58 3.23 -11.98
C THR A 27 6.57 4.37 -12.13
N ASN A 28 7.87 4.08 -12.22
CA ASN A 28 8.88 5.11 -12.39
C ASN A 28 8.79 5.78 -13.77
N LEU A 29 8.47 5.03 -14.84
CA LEU A 29 8.23 5.59 -16.18
C LEU A 29 7.04 6.58 -16.15
N LEU A 30 5.94 6.20 -15.51
CA LEU A 30 4.78 7.06 -15.37
C LEU A 30 5.12 8.33 -14.57
N LEU A 31 5.84 8.22 -13.47
CA LEU A 31 6.29 9.36 -12.67
C LEU A 31 7.25 10.27 -13.45
N PHE A 32 8.14 9.69 -14.25
CA PHE A 32 9.04 10.42 -15.13
C PHE A 32 8.25 11.24 -16.17
N VAL A 33 7.29 10.63 -16.85
CA VAL A 33 6.44 11.31 -17.83
C VAL A 33 5.64 12.44 -17.18
N LEU A 34 5.08 12.21 -16.00
CA LEU A 34 4.35 13.25 -15.26
C LEU A 34 5.27 14.40 -14.84
N LEU A 35 6.49 14.11 -14.38
CA LEU A 35 7.47 15.14 -13.96
C LEU A 35 7.89 16.00 -15.14
N PHE A 36 8.31 15.39 -16.24
CA PHE A 36 8.73 16.13 -17.44
C PHE A 36 7.59 16.89 -18.09
N GLY A 37 6.38 16.31 -18.13
CA GLY A 37 5.17 17.00 -18.61
C GLY A 37 4.85 18.24 -17.77
N ASN A 38 5.00 18.15 -16.44
CA ASN A 38 4.80 19.31 -15.56
C ASN A 38 5.88 20.37 -15.76
N LEU A 39 7.15 19.98 -15.83
CA LEU A 39 8.26 20.90 -16.10
C LEU A 39 8.09 21.61 -17.45
N TYR A 40 7.70 20.87 -18.48
CA TYR A 40 7.40 21.44 -19.81
C TYR A 40 6.25 22.46 -19.75
N TYR A 41 5.18 22.14 -19.04
CA TYR A 41 4.06 23.05 -18.85
C TYR A 41 4.46 24.32 -18.08
N ILE A 42 5.30 24.21 -17.06
CA ILE A 42 5.83 25.37 -16.31
C ILE A 42 6.72 26.23 -17.20
N SER A 43 7.57 25.62 -18.04
CA SER A 43 8.45 26.34 -18.95
C SER A 43 7.69 27.15 -20.01
N LEU A 44 6.62 26.57 -20.56
CA LEU A 44 5.73 27.27 -21.51
C LEU A 44 5.04 28.48 -20.87
N ASN A 45 4.53 28.31 -19.64
CA ASN A 45 3.90 29.41 -18.90
C ASN A 45 4.93 30.51 -18.57
N ALA A 46 6.14 30.13 -18.20
CA ALA A 46 7.21 31.09 -17.88
C ALA A 46 7.60 31.93 -19.13
N GLN A 47 7.63 31.31 -20.32
CA GLN A 47 7.85 32.04 -21.57
C GLN A 47 6.75 33.04 -21.90
N GLN A 48 5.50 32.74 -21.55
CA GLN A 48 4.36 33.62 -21.82
C GLN A 48 4.22 34.75 -20.79
N THR A 49 4.49 34.46 -19.52
CA THR A 49 4.26 35.42 -18.40
C THR A 49 5.52 36.12 -17.93
N GLY A 50 6.72 35.65 -18.36
CA GLY A 50 8.01 36.15 -17.87
C GLY A 50 8.36 35.73 -16.43
N GLU A 51 7.47 34.99 -15.75
CA GLU A 51 7.64 34.59 -14.35
C GLU A 51 7.47 33.09 -14.14
N ILE A 52 8.31 32.49 -13.28
CA ILE A 52 8.18 31.09 -12.88
C ILE A 52 7.20 31.02 -11.68
N ARG A 53 6.04 30.43 -11.88
CA ARG A 53 5.03 30.24 -10.82
C ARG A 53 5.29 28.96 -10.03
N TYR A 54 5.94 29.07 -8.90
CA TYR A 54 6.23 27.92 -8.00
C TYR A 54 4.98 27.19 -7.51
N ALA A 55 3.81 27.85 -7.43
CA ALA A 55 2.55 27.21 -7.09
C ALA A 55 2.15 26.05 -8.04
N MET A 56 2.70 25.99 -9.27
CA MET A 56 2.45 24.91 -10.19
C MET A 56 3.16 23.61 -9.80
N PHE A 57 4.30 23.71 -9.08
CA PHE A 57 4.98 22.53 -8.53
C PHE A 57 4.15 21.86 -7.41
N ASN A 58 3.39 22.63 -6.62
CA ASN A 58 2.48 22.08 -5.61
C ASN A 58 1.39 21.20 -6.20
N ARG A 59 0.84 21.56 -7.36
CA ARG A 59 -0.16 20.71 -8.06
C ARG A 59 0.43 19.37 -8.45
N PHE A 60 1.67 19.35 -8.91
CA PHE A 60 2.35 18.12 -9.27
C PHE A 60 2.52 17.17 -8.08
N TYR A 61 2.83 17.68 -6.89
CA TYR A 61 2.89 16.88 -5.67
C TYR A 61 1.58 16.14 -5.40
N TYR A 62 0.44 16.81 -5.53
CA TYR A 62 -0.86 16.17 -5.35
C TYR A 62 -1.16 15.11 -6.40
N TYR A 63 -0.74 15.32 -7.66
CA TYR A 63 -0.89 14.31 -8.71
C TYR A 63 -0.01 13.09 -8.49
N VAL A 64 1.25 13.30 -8.13
CA VAL A 64 2.19 12.19 -7.83
C VAL A 64 1.75 11.44 -6.58
N GLY A 65 1.49 12.16 -5.49
CA GLY A 65 1.06 11.55 -4.23
C GLY A 65 -0.28 10.82 -4.38
N GLY A 66 -1.27 11.45 -5.02
CA GLY A 66 -2.56 10.82 -5.30
C GLY A 66 -2.45 9.63 -6.24
N GLY A 67 -1.67 9.72 -7.31
CA GLY A 67 -1.44 8.62 -8.24
C GLY A 67 -0.79 7.40 -7.59
N LEU A 68 0.25 7.62 -6.79
CA LEU A 68 0.89 6.55 -6.01
C LEU A 68 -0.05 5.92 -5.00
N PHE A 69 -0.91 6.72 -4.39
CA PHE A 69 -1.90 6.22 -3.44
C PHE A 69 -2.97 5.37 -4.13
N VAL A 70 -3.51 5.81 -5.26
CA VAL A 70 -4.43 5.00 -6.08
C VAL A 70 -3.77 3.69 -6.52
N PHE A 71 -2.51 3.76 -6.91
CA PHE A 71 -1.74 2.57 -7.28
C PHE A 71 -1.57 1.59 -6.13
N LEU A 72 -1.34 2.09 -4.91
CA LEU A 72 -1.34 1.27 -3.70
C LEU A 72 -2.68 0.58 -3.48
N LEU A 73 -3.80 1.31 -3.59
CA LEU A 73 -5.14 0.77 -3.42
C LEU A 73 -5.46 -0.35 -4.43
N LEU A 74 -4.93 -0.26 -5.64
CA LEU A 74 -5.12 -1.31 -6.64
C LEU A 74 -4.22 -2.53 -6.40
N LEU A 75 -2.97 -2.32 -5.99
CA LEU A 75 -2.00 -3.41 -5.85
C LEU A 75 -2.12 -4.18 -4.54
N ALA A 76 -2.39 -3.49 -3.44
CA ALA A 76 -2.38 -4.15 -2.14
C ALA A 76 -3.41 -5.30 -2.05
N PRO A 77 -4.69 -5.14 -2.44
CA PRO A 77 -5.63 -6.24 -2.47
C PRO A 77 -5.29 -7.31 -3.51
N ALA A 78 -4.82 -6.90 -4.70
CA ALA A 78 -4.47 -7.84 -5.75
C ALA A 78 -3.42 -8.86 -5.31
N LEU A 79 -2.40 -8.40 -4.58
CA LEU A 79 -1.30 -9.23 -4.10
C LEU A 79 -1.67 -9.99 -2.84
N SER A 80 -2.27 -9.33 -1.84
CA SER A 80 -2.47 -9.91 -0.51
C SER A 80 -3.70 -10.79 -0.42
N ALA A 81 -4.80 -10.47 -1.13
CA ALA A 81 -6.03 -11.23 -1.08
C ALA A 81 -5.96 -12.59 -1.79
N SER A 82 -4.98 -12.80 -2.67
CA SER A 82 -4.72 -14.10 -3.30
C SER A 82 -3.80 -15.01 -2.48
N SER A 83 -3.18 -14.50 -1.42
CA SER A 83 -2.03 -15.12 -0.74
C SER A 83 -2.28 -16.52 -0.15
N ILE A 84 -3.43 -16.75 0.48
CA ILE A 84 -3.81 -18.03 1.10
C ILE A 84 -4.76 -18.80 0.21
N THR A 85 -5.66 -18.11 -0.50
CA THR A 85 -6.58 -18.75 -1.44
C THR A 85 -5.87 -19.44 -2.58
N GLN A 86 -4.79 -18.87 -3.11
CA GLN A 86 -3.99 -19.49 -4.15
C GLN A 86 -3.32 -20.78 -3.65
N GLU A 87 -2.80 -20.81 -2.44
CA GLU A 87 -2.26 -22.04 -1.83
C GLU A 87 -3.35 -23.08 -1.58
N ARG A 88 -4.57 -22.64 -1.28
CA ARG A 88 -5.75 -23.51 -1.14
C ARG A 88 -6.17 -24.12 -2.48
N GLU A 89 -6.27 -23.32 -3.54
CA GLU A 89 -6.62 -23.76 -4.89
C GLU A 89 -5.59 -24.75 -5.47
N GLN A 90 -4.31 -24.58 -5.11
CA GLN A 90 -3.22 -25.48 -5.49
C GLN A 90 -3.10 -26.72 -4.59
N ASN A 91 -4.00 -26.91 -3.62
CA ASN A 91 -3.94 -27.98 -2.61
C ASN A 91 -2.66 -27.99 -1.74
N ASN A 92 -1.90 -26.89 -1.72
CA ASN A 92 -0.67 -26.74 -0.96
C ASN A 92 -0.89 -26.28 0.48
N LEU A 93 -2.10 -25.81 0.79
CA LEU A 93 -2.43 -25.28 2.11
C LEU A 93 -2.27 -26.34 3.22
N ALA A 94 -2.69 -27.57 2.95
CA ALA A 94 -2.54 -28.68 3.90
C ALA A 94 -1.06 -28.97 4.21
N LEU A 95 -0.19 -28.96 3.21
CA LEU A 95 1.24 -29.13 3.38
C LEU A 95 1.85 -28.00 4.20
N LEU A 96 1.40 -26.76 3.98
CA LEU A 96 1.86 -25.59 4.72
C LEU A 96 1.43 -25.65 6.20
N LEU A 97 0.22 -26.11 6.48
CA LEU A 97 -0.29 -26.29 7.84
C LEU A 97 0.30 -27.50 8.57
N CYS A 98 0.83 -28.51 7.86
CA CYS A 98 1.56 -29.64 8.43
C CYS A 98 3.01 -29.33 8.82
N THR A 99 3.54 -28.14 8.44
CA THR A 99 4.87 -27.70 8.89
C THR A 99 4.82 -27.23 10.34
N ASP A 100 5.98 -27.25 11.04
CA ASP A 100 6.10 -26.75 12.42
C ASP A 100 5.88 -25.23 12.56
N CYS A 101 5.35 -24.58 11.50
CA CYS A 101 5.07 -23.15 11.49
C CYS A 101 3.71 -22.87 12.17
N THR A 102 3.72 -21.99 13.16
CA THR A 102 2.46 -21.52 13.77
C THR A 102 1.69 -20.64 12.78
N GLU A 103 0.36 -20.61 12.89
CA GLU A 103 -0.52 -19.78 12.03
C GLU A 103 -0.10 -18.29 12.10
N LYS A 104 0.36 -17.85 13.28
CA LYS A 104 0.89 -16.48 13.46
C LYS A 104 2.13 -16.24 12.62
N THR A 105 3.04 -17.20 12.55
CA THR A 105 4.28 -17.13 11.77
C THR A 105 3.96 -17.05 10.27
N ILE A 106 2.93 -17.79 9.83
CA ILE A 106 2.47 -17.77 8.42
C ILE A 106 1.93 -16.39 8.05
N LEU A 107 0.98 -15.88 8.83
CA LEU A 107 0.36 -14.57 8.55
C LEU A 107 1.37 -13.42 8.60
N GLN A 108 2.24 -13.41 9.61
CA GLN A 108 3.29 -12.40 9.74
C GLN A 108 4.31 -12.49 8.60
N GLY A 109 4.70 -13.68 8.19
CA GLY A 109 5.63 -13.87 7.06
C GLY A 109 5.07 -13.29 5.77
N LYS A 110 3.80 -13.59 5.47
CA LYS A 110 3.11 -13.04 4.29
C LYS A 110 2.93 -11.52 4.38
N LEU A 111 2.54 -10.99 5.54
CA LEU A 111 2.43 -9.55 5.76
C LEU A 111 3.76 -8.84 5.47
N ILE A 112 4.86 -9.34 6.03
CA ILE A 112 6.19 -8.75 5.82
C ILE A 112 6.60 -8.82 4.36
N ALA A 113 6.33 -9.93 3.66
CA ALA A 113 6.64 -10.09 2.25
C ALA A 113 5.92 -9.04 1.38
N TYR A 114 4.62 -8.83 1.56
CA TYR A 114 3.88 -7.82 0.80
C TYR A 114 4.24 -6.39 1.21
N MET A 115 4.46 -6.14 2.51
CA MET A 115 4.94 -4.84 2.97
C MET A 115 6.32 -4.50 2.37
N SER A 116 7.22 -5.47 2.22
CA SER A 116 8.52 -5.24 1.56
C SER A 116 8.34 -4.79 0.11
N THR A 117 7.38 -5.35 -0.62
CA THR A 117 7.04 -4.92 -1.99
C THR A 117 6.56 -3.47 -2.03
N HIS A 118 5.64 -3.08 -1.12
CA HIS A 118 5.16 -1.71 -1.03
C HIS A 118 6.26 -0.72 -0.62
N LEU A 119 7.13 -1.11 0.30
CA LEU A 119 8.28 -0.27 0.70
C LEU A 119 9.29 -0.11 -0.43
N THR A 120 9.53 -1.15 -1.23
CA THR A 120 10.41 -1.06 -2.40
C THR A 120 9.83 -0.09 -3.45
N LEU A 121 8.53 -0.16 -3.72
CA LEU A 121 7.85 0.80 -4.60
C LEU A 121 7.95 2.22 -4.06
N LEU A 122 7.67 2.43 -2.77
CA LEU A 122 7.77 3.74 -2.15
C LEU A 122 9.20 4.29 -2.23
N SER A 123 10.21 3.46 -1.97
CA SER A 123 11.62 3.86 -2.05
C SER A 123 12.02 4.28 -3.47
N SER A 124 11.50 3.61 -4.50
CA SER A 124 11.76 3.96 -5.89
C SER A 124 11.20 5.33 -6.30
N THR A 125 10.20 5.84 -5.56
CA THR A 125 9.58 7.16 -5.83
C THR A 125 10.28 8.32 -5.12
N VAL A 126 11.19 8.04 -4.18
CA VAL A 126 11.93 9.06 -3.42
C VAL A 126 12.61 10.11 -4.31
N PRO A 127 13.34 9.77 -5.38
CA PRO A 127 13.99 10.76 -6.22
C PRO A 127 13.01 11.74 -6.86
N PHE A 128 11.81 11.30 -7.22
CA PHE A 128 10.77 12.18 -7.79
C PHE A 128 10.20 13.14 -6.75
N LEU A 129 10.00 12.68 -5.50
CA LEU A 129 9.57 13.53 -4.41
C LEU A 129 10.68 14.50 -3.96
N ALA A 130 11.95 14.10 -4.04
CA ALA A 130 13.08 14.96 -3.76
C ALA A 130 13.20 16.14 -4.74
N THR A 131 12.93 15.93 -6.03
CA THR A 131 12.91 17.04 -7.01
C THR A 131 11.87 18.10 -6.65
N LEU A 132 10.69 17.68 -6.19
CA LEU A 132 9.63 18.60 -5.75
C LEU A 132 10.02 19.41 -4.52
N TYR A 133 10.76 18.80 -3.58
CA TYR A 133 11.29 19.48 -2.40
C TYR A 133 12.35 20.52 -2.78
N ILE A 134 13.28 20.17 -3.69
CA ILE A 134 14.38 21.04 -4.14
C ILE A 134 13.83 22.29 -4.86
N TYR A 135 12.80 22.14 -5.68
CA TYR A 135 12.17 23.26 -6.37
C TYR A 135 11.26 24.13 -5.47
N GLY A 136 11.22 23.85 -4.16
CA GLY A 136 10.68 24.77 -3.15
C GLY A 136 9.16 24.85 -3.05
N GLY A 137 8.43 23.90 -3.66
CA GLY A 137 6.97 23.92 -3.63
C GLY A 137 6.35 23.35 -2.35
N ILE A 138 7.08 22.56 -1.55
CA ILE A 138 6.51 21.73 -0.48
C ILE A 138 7.40 21.73 0.74
N SER A 139 6.78 21.79 1.93
CA SER A 139 7.50 21.63 3.19
C SER A 139 7.90 20.17 3.42
N GLY A 140 9.10 19.93 3.95
CA GLY A 140 9.57 18.58 4.28
C GLY A 140 8.65 17.84 5.25
N SER A 141 7.94 18.54 6.12
CA SER A 141 6.94 17.94 7.01
C SER A 141 5.76 17.31 6.26
N LEU A 142 5.30 17.92 5.16
CA LEU A 142 4.24 17.34 4.32
C LEU A 142 4.70 16.09 3.60
N VAL A 143 5.95 16.05 3.12
CA VAL A 143 6.53 14.87 2.50
C VAL A 143 6.62 13.71 3.51
N LEU A 144 7.13 13.97 4.72
CA LEU A 144 7.20 12.98 5.79
C LEU A 144 5.81 12.46 6.18
N LEU A 145 4.84 13.35 6.33
CA LEU A 145 3.45 12.99 6.64
C LEU A 145 2.86 12.06 5.57
N TYR A 146 3.14 12.34 4.29
CA TYR A 146 2.73 11.48 3.18
C TYR A 146 3.35 10.08 3.28
N PHE A 147 4.66 9.98 3.57
CA PHE A 147 5.31 8.68 3.75
C PHE A 147 4.69 7.86 4.89
N PHE A 148 4.44 8.48 6.03
CA PHE A 148 3.77 7.80 7.14
C PHE A 148 2.36 7.34 6.76
N PHE A 149 1.58 8.22 6.13
CA PHE A 149 0.22 7.87 5.70
C PHE A 149 0.23 6.72 4.71
N TYR A 150 1.16 6.72 3.75
CA TYR A 150 1.33 5.62 2.79
C TYR A 150 1.67 4.29 3.48
N ILE A 151 2.63 4.28 4.41
CA ILE A 151 3.06 3.07 5.11
C ILE A 151 1.91 2.47 5.94
N PHE A 152 1.19 3.29 6.70
CA PHE A 152 0.07 2.81 7.53
C PHE A 152 -1.11 2.33 6.69
N SER A 153 -1.43 3.02 5.60
CA SER A 153 -2.46 2.55 4.67
C SER A 153 -2.07 1.25 3.97
N ALA A 154 -0.79 1.10 3.54
CA ALA A 154 -0.29 -0.14 2.98
C ALA A 154 -0.39 -1.31 3.96
N LEU A 155 -0.05 -1.08 5.23
CA LEU A 155 -0.17 -2.09 6.28
C LEU A 155 -1.64 -2.50 6.49
N TYR A 156 -2.55 -1.54 6.48
CA TYR A 156 -3.99 -1.81 6.59
C TYR A 156 -4.51 -2.62 5.40
N CYS A 157 -4.23 -2.18 4.16
CA CYS A 157 -4.71 -2.84 2.95
C CYS A 157 -4.17 -4.27 2.82
N THR A 158 -2.88 -4.47 3.13
CA THR A 158 -2.28 -5.81 3.12
C THR A 158 -2.86 -6.72 4.20
N ALA A 159 -3.09 -6.22 5.41
CA ALA A 159 -3.71 -7.01 6.49
C ALA A 159 -5.16 -7.39 6.16
N LEU A 160 -5.94 -6.45 5.59
CA LEU A 160 -7.31 -6.67 5.14
C LEU A 160 -7.34 -7.70 4.00
N GLY A 161 -6.44 -7.59 3.01
CA GLY A 161 -6.35 -8.56 1.92
C GLY A 161 -6.03 -9.96 2.42
N ILE A 162 -5.04 -10.14 3.30
CA ILE A 162 -4.71 -11.42 3.93
C ILE A 162 -5.93 -11.98 4.70
N PHE A 163 -6.65 -11.14 5.43
CA PHE A 163 -7.87 -11.55 6.13
C PHE A 163 -8.94 -12.05 5.16
N CYS A 164 -9.21 -11.32 4.08
CA CYS A 164 -10.15 -11.76 3.03
C CYS A 164 -9.71 -13.07 2.36
N SER A 165 -8.40 -13.26 2.19
CA SER A 165 -7.82 -14.50 1.68
C SER A 165 -8.04 -15.69 2.63
N CYS A 166 -8.06 -15.47 3.95
CA CYS A 166 -8.42 -16.53 4.90
C CYS A 166 -9.87 -16.96 4.74
N LEU A 167 -10.80 -16.02 4.55
CA LEU A 167 -12.25 -16.27 4.45
C LEU A 167 -12.66 -16.87 3.11
N GLY A 168 -12.03 -16.43 2.02
CA GLY A 168 -12.42 -16.79 0.66
C GLY A 168 -12.14 -18.24 0.31
N LYS A 169 -13.04 -18.85 -0.46
CA LYS A 169 -12.83 -20.19 -1.03
C LYS A 169 -12.01 -20.11 -2.32
N ASN A 170 -12.20 -19.05 -3.12
CA ASN A 170 -11.56 -18.81 -4.41
C ASN A 170 -10.84 -17.46 -4.40
N THR A 171 -9.76 -17.36 -5.19
CA THR A 171 -8.96 -16.14 -5.33
C THR A 171 -9.80 -14.97 -5.84
N ALA A 172 -10.67 -15.17 -6.83
CA ALA A 172 -11.53 -14.14 -7.38
C ALA A 172 -12.50 -13.56 -6.35
N TYR A 173 -13.11 -14.40 -5.51
CA TYR A 173 -14.02 -13.95 -4.46
C TYR A 173 -13.29 -13.14 -3.39
N SER A 174 -12.12 -13.63 -2.93
CA SER A 174 -11.38 -12.92 -1.88
C SER A 174 -10.80 -11.59 -2.35
N THR A 175 -10.37 -11.48 -3.61
CA THR A 175 -9.91 -10.21 -4.18
C THR A 175 -11.07 -9.23 -4.35
N ALA A 176 -12.21 -9.65 -4.87
CA ALA A 176 -13.39 -8.80 -4.97
C ALA A 176 -13.87 -8.29 -3.61
N LEU A 177 -13.93 -9.19 -2.60
CA LEU A 177 -14.32 -8.82 -1.24
C LEU A 177 -13.34 -7.80 -0.62
N SER A 178 -12.03 -7.99 -0.81
CA SER A 178 -11.03 -7.07 -0.29
C SER A 178 -11.14 -5.67 -0.93
N TYR A 179 -11.35 -5.55 -2.24
CA TYR A 179 -11.58 -4.27 -2.90
C TYR A 179 -12.82 -3.53 -2.39
N VAL A 180 -13.93 -4.27 -2.19
CA VAL A 180 -15.17 -3.65 -1.65
C VAL A 180 -14.95 -3.13 -0.24
N LEU A 181 -14.36 -3.93 0.64
CA LEU A 181 -14.10 -3.51 2.03
C LEU A 181 -13.09 -2.37 2.10
N GLU A 182 -12.05 -2.40 1.26
CA GLU A 182 -11.07 -1.33 1.15
C GLU A 182 -11.72 -0.03 0.70
N PHE A 183 -12.52 -0.06 -0.36
CA PHE A 183 -13.22 1.11 -0.88
C PHE A 183 -14.12 1.75 0.19
N ILE A 184 -14.92 0.94 0.90
CA ILE A 184 -15.80 1.43 1.96
C ILE A 184 -15.00 2.06 3.10
N SER A 185 -13.89 1.43 3.53
CA SER A 185 -13.07 1.93 4.63
C SER A 185 -12.37 3.24 4.28
N PHE A 186 -11.86 3.38 3.04
CA PHE A 186 -11.24 4.63 2.61
C PHE A 186 -12.26 5.76 2.41
N LEU A 187 -13.46 5.47 1.94
CA LEU A 187 -14.55 6.46 1.92
C LEU A 187 -14.81 7.00 3.33
N PHE A 188 -14.84 6.12 4.35
CA PHE A 188 -15.03 6.52 5.73
C PHE A 188 -13.88 7.42 6.23
N VAL A 189 -12.63 7.01 6.01
CA VAL A 189 -11.44 7.78 6.42
C VAL A 189 -11.37 9.13 5.71
N PHE A 190 -11.66 9.20 4.40
CA PHE A 190 -11.68 10.47 3.67
C PHE A 190 -12.82 11.39 4.13
N TYR A 191 -13.99 10.84 4.44
CA TYR A 191 -15.10 11.61 5.00
C TYR A 191 -14.72 12.20 6.38
N GLU A 192 -14.11 11.41 7.24
CA GLU A 192 -13.63 11.83 8.54
C GLU A 192 -12.57 12.94 8.43
N LEU A 193 -11.57 12.77 7.57
CA LEU A 193 -10.53 13.78 7.31
C LEU A 193 -11.12 15.08 6.76
N TYR A 194 -12.09 14.98 5.84
CA TYR A 194 -12.79 16.14 5.30
C TYR A 194 -13.53 16.90 6.40
N TRP A 195 -14.26 16.19 7.26
CA TRP A 195 -15.01 16.80 8.36
C TRP A 195 -14.09 17.45 9.41
N CYS A 196 -13.03 16.77 9.80
CA CYS A 196 -12.04 17.34 10.71
C CYS A 196 -11.36 18.59 10.11
N LYS A 197 -11.09 18.59 8.81
CA LYS A 197 -10.54 19.77 8.11
C LYS A 197 -11.51 20.96 8.14
N THR A 198 -12.80 20.75 7.90
CA THR A 198 -13.81 21.82 7.93
C THR A 198 -14.00 22.44 9.33
N LYS A 199 -13.78 21.65 10.38
CA LYS A 199 -13.84 22.09 11.78
C LYS A 199 -12.53 22.66 12.32
N GLY A 200 -11.46 22.68 11.53
CA GLY A 200 -10.14 23.17 11.95
C GLY A 200 -9.30 22.17 12.75
N TYR A 201 -9.78 20.93 12.92
CA TYR A 201 -9.12 19.88 13.72
C TYR A 201 -8.37 18.86 12.85
N PHE A 202 -7.76 19.29 11.76
CA PHE A 202 -7.13 18.40 10.76
C PHE A 202 -6.09 17.42 11.36
N PHE A 203 -5.26 17.87 12.30
CA PHE A 203 -4.26 17.00 12.96
C PHE A 203 -4.90 15.89 13.81
N TYR A 204 -6.02 16.16 14.47
CA TYR A 204 -6.76 15.15 15.20
C TYR A 204 -7.35 14.10 14.27
N GLY A 205 -7.89 14.52 13.11
CA GLY A 205 -8.35 13.59 12.07
C GLY A 205 -7.25 12.68 11.56
N LEU A 206 -6.04 13.20 11.34
CA LEU A 206 -4.89 12.39 10.95
C LEU A 206 -4.53 11.35 12.01
N ILE A 207 -4.50 11.73 13.29
CA ILE A 207 -4.22 10.80 14.39
C ILE A 207 -5.28 9.70 14.44
N LEU A 208 -6.56 10.05 14.29
CA LEU A 208 -7.65 9.08 14.24
C LEU A 208 -7.53 8.13 13.06
N ALA A 209 -7.18 8.62 11.87
CA ALA A 209 -6.92 7.79 10.69
C ALA A 209 -5.76 6.80 10.92
N PHE A 210 -4.65 7.24 11.52
CA PHE A 210 -3.53 6.36 11.87
C PHE A 210 -3.94 5.27 12.89
N LEU A 211 -4.66 5.65 13.93
CA LEU A 211 -5.17 4.71 14.92
C LEU A 211 -6.15 3.71 14.29
N PHE A 212 -7.02 4.18 13.40
CA PHE A 212 -7.92 3.31 12.64
C PHE A 212 -7.14 2.26 11.85
N PHE A 213 -6.17 2.67 11.02
CA PHE A 213 -5.38 1.74 10.23
C PHE A 213 -4.64 0.73 11.10
N LEU A 214 -4.07 1.16 12.22
CA LEU A 214 -3.28 0.31 13.11
C LEU A 214 -4.17 -0.69 13.87
N LEU A 215 -5.26 -0.24 14.48
CA LEU A 215 -6.17 -1.10 15.26
C LEU A 215 -6.87 -2.13 14.35
N PHE A 216 -7.36 -1.70 13.19
CA PHE A 216 -8.03 -2.63 12.27
C PHE A 216 -7.05 -3.62 11.65
N SER A 217 -5.80 -3.24 11.32
CA SER A 217 -4.80 -4.18 10.83
C SER A 217 -4.50 -5.28 11.84
N LEU A 218 -4.36 -4.93 13.12
CA LEU A 218 -4.16 -5.91 14.21
C LEU A 218 -5.37 -6.83 14.40
N SER A 219 -6.58 -6.27 14.33
CA SER A 219 -7.82 -7.05 14.46
C SER A 219 -7.99 -8.06 13.32
N PHE A 220 -7.72 -7.66 12.07
CA PHE A 220 -7.80 -8.55 10.92
C PHE A 220 -6.81 -9.71 11.01
N LEU A 221 -5.57 -9.45 11.41
CA LEU A 221 -4.58 -10.49 11.63
C LEU A 221 -4.99 -11.44 12.79
N GLY A 222 -5.58 -10.88 13.86
CA GLY A 222 -6.08 -11.66 14.98
C GLY A 222 -7.24 -12.59 14.61
N ILE A 223 -8.20 -12.12 13.83
CA ILE A 223 -9.35 -12.90 13.36
C ILE A 223 -8.86 -13.93 12.30
N GLY A 224 -8.00 -13.53 11.37
CA GLY A 224 -7.41 -14.42 10.37
C GLY A 224 -6.67 -15.61 11.02
N LYS A 225 -5.94 -15.37 12.11
CA LYS A 225 -5.29 -16.43 12.90
C LYS A 225 -6.31 -17.43 13.46
N LYS A 226 -7.41 -16.96 14.08
CA LYS A 226 -8.46 -17.82 14.61
C LYS A 226 -9.09 -18.69 13.52
N TYR A 227 -9.30 -18.12 12.33
CA TYR A 227 -9.89 -18.82 11.21
C TYR A 227 -8.97 -19.93 10.67
N LEU A 228 -7.67 -19.65 10.49
CA LEU A 228 -6.70 -20.67 10.08
C LEU A 228 -6.59 -21.82 11.06
N ARG A 229 -6.64 -21.53 12.37
CA ARG A 229 -6.63 -22.54 13.41
C ARG A 229 -7.85 -23.47 13.32
N GLY A 230 -9.03 -22.93 13.02
CA GLY A 230 -10.23 -23.74 12.79
C GLY A 230 -10.15 -24.69 11.59
N LEU A 231 -9.32 -24.35 10.59
CA LEU A 231 -9.05 -25.23 9.45
C LEU A 231 -8.08 -26.37 9.75
N GLN A 232 -7.25 -26.25 10.79
CA GLN A 232 -6.36 -27.33 11.23
C GLN A 232 -7.08 -28.39 12.07
N THR A 233 -8.17 -27.99 12.76
CA THR A 233 -8.92 -28.88 13.68
C THR A 233 -10.03 -29.67 13.00
N ASN A 234 -10.39 -29.36 11.77
CA ASN A 234 -11.33 -30.11 10.92
C ASN A 234 -10.59 -30.90 9.84
#